data_ecad6c8e2d1392400606a20ad075a69d
#
_entry.id   ecad6c8e2d1392400606a20ad075a69d
#
_cell.length_a   1.000
_cell.length_b   1.000
_cell.length_c   1.000
_cell.angle_alpha   90.00
_cell.angle_beta   90.00
_cell.angle_gamma   90.00
#
_symmetry.space_group_name_H-M   'P 1'
#
loop_
_entity.id
_entity.type
_entity.pdbx_description
1 polymer ?
#
loop_
_entity_poly.entity_id
_entity_poly.type
_entity_poly.pdbx_seq_one_letter_code
_entity_poly.pdbx_strand_id
1 'polypeptide(L)'
;RDLRMSRGLGDVYKRQEKVNQIRCYNGEKFELADCVQAGTICTVTGLSQTYIGQGLGVETEQTHPLLEPVMSYRVLPEQENQMNTVIEKLHLLEEEDPLLQVKWNPHTKELTAHVMGPVQIEILERIMKERYDINVTFGKGRILYKETIATEAQPVEGVGHYEPLRHYAEVHLLLQPGEPGSGFVCDTDCSEDELDRNWQRLVLTHLMEKEYRGVLLGAPVTDIHVTLK
;
A
#
# COMPACT_ATOMS: atom_id res chain seq x y z
N ARG A 1 -26.04 -10.86 21.90
CA ARG A 1 -25.47 -10.19 23.10
C ARG A 1 -24.74 -8.97 22.62
N ASP A 2 -25.24 -7.81 23.05
CA ASP A 2 -24.88 -6.48 22.55
C ASP A 2 -23.41 -6.16 22.78
N LEU A 3 -22.71 -5.82 21.70
CA LEU A 3 -21.38 -5.24 21.74
C LEU A 3 -21.52 -3.74 21.92
N ARG A 4 -21.21 -3.25 23.11
CA ARG A 4 -21.16 -1.84 23.44
C ARG A 4 -20.05 -1.18 22.62
N MET A 5 -20.45 -0.16 21.83
CA MET A 5 -19.51 0.75 21.20
C MET A 5 -18.76 1.55 22.25
N SER A 6 -17.46 1.37 22.34
CA SER A 6 -16.57 2.22 23.09
C SER A 6 -16.30 3.49 22.25
N ARG A 7 -16.67 4.64 22.79
CA ARG A 7 -16.34 5.95 22.22
C ARG A 7 -14.94 6.33 22.69
N GLY A 8 -13.94 5.97 21.89
CA GLY A 8 -12.57 6.48 22.02
C GLY A 8 -12.14 7.04 20.67
N LEU A 9 -11.89 8.32 20.59
CA LEU A 9 -11.20 8.98 19.48
C LEU A 9 -9.78 8.37 19.40
N GLY A 10 -9.57 7.48 18.44
CA GLY A 10 -8.30 6.78 18.23
C GLY A 10 -8.41 5.28 17.97
N ASP A 11 -9.60 4.70 18.00
CA ASP A 11 -9.79 3.33 17.54
C ASP A 11 -9.82 3.30 16.01
N VAL A 12 -8.78 2.73 15.43
CA VAL A 12 -8.87 2.08 14.12
C VAL A 12 -10.16 1.27 14.15
N TYR A 13 -11.11 1.58 13.27
CA TYR A 13 -12.40 0.91 13.20
C TYR A 13 -12.16 -0.60 13.09
N LYS A 14 -12.33 -1.33 14.18
CA LYS A 14 -12.35 -2.79 14.15
C LYS A 14 -13.58 -3.20 13.38
N ARG A 15 -13.42 -3.41 12.08
CA ARG A 15 -14.49 -3.93 11.24
C ARG A 15 -14.71 -5.38 11.65
N GLN A 16 -15.94 -5.78 11.80
CA GLN A 16 -16.33 -7.17 12.08
C GLN A 16 -17.09 -7.68 10.87
N GLU A 17 -16.63 -8.79 10.33
CA GLU A 17 -17.30 -9.51 9.27
C GLU A 17 -17.61 -10.94 9.74
N LYS A 18 -18.60 -11.53 9.13
CA LYS A 18 -19.04 -12.88 9.48
C LYS A 18 -18.32 -13.90 8.62
N VAL A 19 -17.62 -14.81 9.27
CA VAL A 19 -17.10 -16.01 8.62
C VAL A 19 -18.27 -16.93 8.23
N ASN A 20 -18.35 -17.28 6.95
CA ASN A 20 -19.39 -18.19 6.44
C ASN A 20 -18.95 -19.65 6.51
N GLN A 21 -17.71 -19.96 6.10
CA GLN A 21 -17.17 -21.30 6.07
C GLN A 21 -15.68 -21.28 6.39
N ILE A 22 -15.21 -22.33 7.03
CA ILE A 22 -13.79 -22.65 7.17
C ILE A 22 -13.52 -23.89 6.33
N ARG A 23 -12.53 -23.83 5.45
CA ARG A 23 -12.15 -24.89 4.53
C ARG A 23 -10.71 -25.31 4.76
N CYS A 24 -10.46 -26.57 4.98
CA CYS A 24 -9.13 -27.15 5.04
C CYS A 24 -8.87 -27.87 3.72
N TYR A 25 -7.90 -27.38 2.94
CA TYR A 25 -7.57 -27.92 1.62
C TYR A 25 -6.56 -29.05 1.71
N ASN A 26 -6.79 -30.08 0.89
CA ASN A 26 -5.84 -31.14 0.62
C ASN A 26 -5.74 -31.31 -0.90
N GLY A 27 -4.79 -30.62 -1.52
CA GLY A 27 -4.72 -30.45 -2.97
C GLY A 27 -5.92 -29.65 -3.49
N GLU A 28 -6.64 -30.18 -4.49
CA GLU A 28 -7.82 -29.53 -5.07
C GLU A 28 -9.11 -29.72 -4.26
N LYS A 29 -9.09 -30.65 -3.32
CA LYS A 29 -10.26 -30.98 -2.48
C LYS A 29 -10.17 -30.25 -1.15
N PHE A 30 -11.34 -29.93 -0.60
CA PHE A 30 -11.42 -29.33 0.72
C PHE A 30 -12.46 -30.04 1.59
N GLU A 31 -12.23 -29.98 2.88
CA GLU A 31 -13.17 -30.40 3.92
C GLU A 31 -13.66 -29.17 4.68
N LEU A 32 -14.95 -29.18 5.04
CA LEU A 32 -15.51 -28.11 5.88
C LEU A 32 -15.18 -28.41 7.34
N ALA A 33 -14.72 -27.39 8.06
CA ALA A 33 -14.46 -27.47 9.49
C ALA A 33 -15.30 -26.43 10.23
N ASP A 34 -15.85 -26.81 11.38
CA ASP A 34 -16.54 -25.87 12.27
C ASP A 34 -15.56 -25.03 13.08
N CYS A 35 -14.40 -25.59 13.37
CA CYS A 35 -13.30 -24.90 14.05
C CYS A 35 -11.95 -25.51 13.63
N VAL A 36 -10.91 -24.71 13.72
CA VAL A 36 -9.50 -25.12 13.48
C VAL A 36 -8.62 -24.65 14.64
N GLN A 37 -7.61 -25.46 14.95
CA GLN A 37 -6.64 -25.13 16.00
C GLN A 37 -5.57 -24.17 15.48
N ALA A 38 -4.96 -23.39 16.38
CA ALA A 38 -3.83 -22.55 16.07
C ALA A 38 -2.69 -23.36 15.40
N GLY A 39 -2.10 -22.81 14.37
CA GLY A 39 -1.07 -23.48 13.54
C GLY A 39 -1.63 -24.26 12.35
N THR A 40 -2.94 -24.37 12.19
CA THR A 40 -3.57 -25.01 11.03
C THR A 40 -3.79 -24.00 9.92
N ILE A 41 -3.36 -24.34 8.71
CA ILE A 41 -3.62 -23.53 7.50
C ILE A 41 -5.04 -23.84 7.02
N CYS A 42 -5.87 -22.83 6.92
CA CYS A 42 -7.24 -22.93 6.43
C CYS A 42 -7.63 -21.71 5.59
N THR A 43 -8.65 -21.88 4.78
CA THR A 43 -9.28 -20.79 4.03
C THR A 43 -10.59 -20.40 4.70
N VAL A 44 -10.80 -19.11 4.84
CA VAL A 44 -12.01 -18.54 5.44
C VAL A 44 -12.79 -17.80 4.35
N THR A 45 -14.10 -18.01 4.30
CA THR A 45 -14.99 -17.31 3.36
C THR A 45 -15.96 -16.38 4.08
N GLY A 46 -16.38 -15.32 3.39
CA GLY A 46 -17.35 -14.32 3.92
C GLY A 46 -16.69 -13.00 4.34
N LEU A 47 -15.37 -12.89 4.21
CA LEU A 47 -14.64 -11.65 4.47
C LEU A 47 -14.47 -10.89 3.14
N SER A 48 -14.98 -9.66 3.07
CA SER A 48 -14.98 -8.84 1.86
C SER A 48 -13.99 -7.66 1.90
N GLN A 49 -13.47 -7.36 3.08
CA GLN A 49 -12.62 -6.19 3.33
C GLN A 49 -11.21 -6.58 3.76
N THR A 50 -10.86 -7.85 3.66
CA THR A 50 -9.54 -8.34 4.02
C THR A 50 -8.55 -8.19 2.89
N TYR A 51 -7.28 -8.00 3.24
CA TYR A 51 -6.17 -7.93 2.30
C TYR A 51 -4.99 -8.78 2.80
N ILE A 52 -4.06 -9.09 1.91
CA ILE A 52 -2.89 -9.91 2.22
C ILE A 52 -2.01 -9.22 3.26
N GLY A 53 -1.56 -9.98 4.26
CA GLY A 53 -0.74 -9.49 5.36
C GLY A 53 -1.52 -8.87 6.51
N GLN A 54 -2.85 -8.79 6.40
CA GLN A 54 -3.68 -8.27 7.48
C GLN A 54 -3.83 -9.29 8.61
N GLY A 55 -3.53 -8.85 9.84
CA GLY A 55 -3.84 -9.63 11.04
C GLY A 55 -5.34 -9.68 11.30
N LEU A 56 -5.85 -10.83 11.76
CA LEU A 56 -7.26 -11.04 12.07
C LEU A 56 -7.45 -11.42 13.55
N GLY A 57 -8.51 -10.93 14.16
CA GLY A 57 -8.86 -11.24 15.54
C GLY A 57 -7.97 -10.53 16.56
N VAL A 58 -7.12 -11.28 17.24
CA VAL A 58 -6.16 -10.74 18.23
C VAL A 58 -4.86 -10.27 17.60
N GLU A 59 -4.57 -10.70 16.38
CA GLU A 59 -3.42 -10.24 15.61
C GLU A 59 -3.71 -8.83 15.10
N THR A 60 -2.90 -7.87 15.49
CA THR A 60 -3.05 -6.45 15.11
C THR A 60 -1.95 -5.97 14.18
N GLU A 61 -0.86 -6.71 14.08
CA GLU A 61 0.28 -6.33 13.25
C GLU A 61 0.04 -6.68 11.78
N GLN A 62 0.44 -5.77 10.91
CA GLN A 62 0.49 -6.03 9.48
C GLN A 62 1.84 -6.67 9.15
N THR A 63 1.81 -7.75 8.40
CA THR A 63 3.04 -8.34 7.88
C THR A 63 3.43 -7.60 6.61
N HIS A 64 4.51 -6.85 6.67
CA HIS A 64 5.09 -6.22 5.48
C HIS A 64 5.97 -7.23 4.72
N PRO A 65 5.92 -7.21 3.38
CA PRO A 65 6.79 -8.07 2.59
C PRO A 65 8.25 -7.69 2.81
N LEU A 66 9.10 -8.71 2.94
CA LEU A 66 10.55 -8.52 3.11
C LEU A 66 11.25 -8.00 1.85
N LEU A 67 10.68 -8.26 0.70
CA LEU A 67 11.21 -7.87 -0.60
C LEU A 67 10.16 -7.05 -1.35
N GLU A 68 10.60 -5.93 -1.91
CA GLU A 68 9.79 -5.10 -2.79
C GLU A 68 10.23 -5.25 -4.24
N PRO A 69 9.33 -5.14 -5.21
CA PRO A 69 9.70 -5.10 -6.63
C PRO A 69 10.60 -3.90 -6.91
N VAL A 70 11.66 -4.15 -7.67
CA VAL A 70 12.63 -3.13 -8.06
C VAL A 70 12.48 -2.70 -9.52
N MET A 71 11.60 -3.34 -10.27
CA MET A 71 11.39 -3.09 -11.68
C MET A 71 9.93 -2.92 -12.02
N SER A 72 9.66 -1.98 -12.92
CA SER A 72 8.35 -1.78 -13.53
C SER A 72 8.42 -2.16 -15.01
N TYR A 73 7.49 -2.96 -15.46
CA TYR A 73 7.38 -3.37 -16.85
C TYR A 73 6.09 -2.88 -17.47
N ARG A 74 6.16 -2.48 -18.73
CA ARG A 74 4.98 -2.14 -19.51
C ARG A 74 4.31 -3.42 -19.97
N VAL A 75 3.02 -3.54 -19.72
CA VAL A 75 2.18 -4.67 -20.18
C VAL A 75 1.61 -4.33 -21.54
N LEU A 76 1.80 -5.22 -22.50
CA LEU A 76 1.37 -5.08 -23.88
C LEU A 76 0.38 -6.21 -24.21
N PRO A 77 -0.92 -5.94 -24.37
CA PRO A 77 -1.85 -6.93 -24.87
C PRO A 77 -1.57 -7.22 -26.34
N GLU A 78 -1.84 -8.44 -26.78
CA GLU A 78 -1.72 -8.81 -28.19
C GLU A 78 -2.67 -8.01 -29.08
N GLN A 79 -3.85 -7.64 -28.54
CA GLN A 79 -4.86 -6.84 -29.22
C GLN A 79 -5.18 -5.59 -28.38
N GLU A 80 -5.06 -4.40 -28.98
CA GLU A 80 -5.32 -3.13 -28.28
C GLU A 80 -6.75 -3.00 -27.73
N ASN A 81 -7.73 -3.61 -28.37
CA ASN A 81 -9.12 -3.61 -27.93
C ASN A 81 -9.35 -4.39 -26.61
N GLN A 82 -8.39 -5.21 -26.19
CA GLN A 82 -8.46 -5.99 -24.96
C GLN A 82 -7.86 -5.25 -23.75
N MET A 83 -7.36 -4.03 -23.92
CA MET A 83 -6.67 -3.29 -22.85
C MET A 83 -7.51 -3.20 -21.55
N ASN A 84 -8.79 -2.87 -21.64
CA ASN A 84 -9.64 -2.75 -20.45
C ASN A 84 -9.82 -4.10 -19.75
N THR A 85 -9.95 -5.18 -20.50
CA THR A 85 -10.04 -6.55 -19.95
C THR A 85 -8.73 -6.95 -19.29
N VAL A 86 -7.59 -6.62 -19.91
CA VAL A 86 -6.26 -6.89 -19.32
C VAL A 86 -6.08 -6.13 -18.02
N ILE A 87 -6.47 -4.85 -17.95
CA ILE A 87 -6.43 -4.04 -16.72
C ILE A 87 -7.27 -4.71 -15.63
N GLU A 88 -8.51 -5.09 -15.93
CA GLU A 88 -9.40 -5.76 -14.99
C GLU A 88 -8.80 -7.07 -14.45
N LYS A 89 -8.25 -7.90 -15.33
CA LYS A 89 -7.67 -9.19 -14.92
C LYS A 89 -6.36 -9.04 -14.14
N LEU A 90 -5.55 -8.05 -14.48
CA LEU A 90 -4.35 -7.74 -13.70
C LEU A 90 -4.68 -7.18 -12.32
N HIS A 91 -5.75 -6.39 -12.17
CA HIS A 91 -6.20 -5.97 -10.84
C HIS A 91 -6.70 -7.15 -10.00
N LEU A 92 -7.35 -8.16 -10.59
CA LEU A 92 -7.68 -9.39 -9.87
C LEU A 92 -6.42 -10.15 -9.40
N LEU A 93 -5.34 -10.15 -10.21
CA LEU A 93 -4.07 -10.73 -9.79
C LEU A 93 -3.36 -9.88 -8.73
N GLU A 94 -3.54 -8.56 -8.76
CA GLU A 94 -3.04 -7.65 -7.73
C GLU A 94 -3.72 -7.88 -6.37
N GLU A 95 -4.99 -8.31 -6.35
CA GLU A 95 -5.65 -8.74 -5.11
C GLU A 95 -4.98 -10.01 -4.53
N GLU A 96 -4.41 -10.89 -5.38
CA GLU A 96 -3.66 -12.08 -4.96
C GLU A 96 -2.19 -11.74 -4.61
N ASP A 97 -1.58 -10.75 -5.29
CA ASP A 97 -0.21 -10.26 -5.08
C ASP A 97 -0.18 -8.73 -5.12
N PRO A 98 -0.35 -8.04 -3.98
CA PRO A 98 -0.36 -6.58 -3.92
C PRO A 98 0.95 -5.90 -4.37
N LEU A 99 2.06 -6.67 -4.42
CA LEU A 99 3.34 -6.15 -4.89
C LEU A 99 3.35 -5.89 -6.40
N LEU A 100 2.40 -6.46 -7.14
CA LEU A 100 2.27 -6.27 -8.57
C LEU A 100 1.99 -4.81 -8.96
N GLN A 101 1.35 -4.03 -8.09
CA GLN A 101 1.09 -2.59 -8.23
C GLN A 101 0.77 -2.17 -9.67
N VAL A 102 -0.37 -2.62 -10.17
CA VAL A 102 -0.83 -2.36 -11.52
C VAL A 102 -1.22 -0.89 -11.66
N LYS A 103 -0.59 -0.17 -12.60
CA LYS A 103 -0.85 1.26 -12.82
C LYS A 103 -1.19 1.54 -14.27
N TRP A 104 -2.34 2.17 -14.49
CA TRP A 104 -2.75 2.67 -15.79
C TRP A 104 -2.53 4.18 -15.88
N ASN A 105 -1.79 4.61 -16.89
CA ASN A 105 -1.62 6.02 -17.19
C ASN A 105 -2.48 6.42 -18.40
N PRO A 106 -3.57 7.19 -18.21
CA PRO A 106 -4.46 7.56 -19.30
C PRO A 106 -3.83 8.51 -20.33
N HIS A 107 -2.82 9.32 -19.95
CA HIS A 107 -2.16 10.27 -20.85
C HIS A 107 -1.21 9.56 -21.82
N THR A 108 -0.41 8.62 -21.31
CA THR A 108 0.53 7.85 -22.16
C THR A 108 -0.09 6.58 -22.70
N LYS A 109 -1.29 6.19 -22.23
CA LYS A 109 -1.95 4.92 -22.53
C LYS A 109 -1.04 3.72 -22.23
N GLU A 110 -0.29 3.82 -21.15
CA GLU A 110 0.61 2.78 -20.71
C GLU A 110 0.06 2.06 -19.48
N LEU A 111 0.03 0.74 -19.58
CA LEU A 111 -0.25 -0.16 -18.46
C LEU A 111 1.09 -0.69 -17.96
N THR A 112 1.34 -0.54 -16.67
CA THR A 112 2.58 -1.00 -16.04
C THR A 112 2.27 -1.89 -14.85
N ALA A 113 3.13 -2.88 -14.61
CA ALA A 113 3.11 -3.73 -13.43
C ALA A 113 4.51 -3.82 -12.83
N HIS A 114 4.57 -3.92 -11.52
CA HIS A 114 5.83 -4.10 -10.80
C HIS A 114 6.15 -5.58 -10.68
N VAL A 115 7.38 -5.95 -10.94
CA VAL A 115 7.86 -7.34 -10.83
C VAL A 115 9.26 -7.40 -10.25
N MET A 116 9.59 -8.51 -9.62
CA MET A 116 10.92 -8.76 -9.04
C MET A 116 11.94 -9.23 -10.07
N GLY A 117 11.47 -9.83 -11.19
CA GLY A 117 12.38 -10.35 -12.19
C GLY A 117 11.69 -11.09 -13.34
N PRO A 118 12.50 -11.59 -14.30
CA PRO A 118 11.98 -12.20 -15.54
C PRO A 118 11.16 -13.46 -15.30
N VAL A 119 11.46 -14.24 -14.28
CA VAL A 119 10.70 -15.46 -13.95
C VAL A 119 9.24 -15.12 -13.58
N GLN A 120 9.03 -14.04 -12.85
CA GLN A 120 7.67 -13.60 -12.49
C GLN A 120 6.90 -13.15 -13.73
N ILE A 121 7.57 -12.55 -14.73
CA ILE A 121 6.97 -12.18 -16.01
C ILE A 121 6.44 -13.42 -16.72
N GLU A 122 7.26 -14.46 -16.87
CA GLU A 122 6.85 -15.72 -17.51
C GLU A 122 5.66 -16.37 -16.80
N ILE A 123 5.63 -16.29 -15.47
CA ILE A 123 4.51 -16.78 -14.65
C ILE A 123 3.25 -15.97 -14.93
N LEU A 124 3.34 -14.63 -14.96
CA LEU A 124 2.19 -13.76 -15.23
C LEU A 124 1.63 -13.96 -16.64
N GLU A 125 2.50 -14.06 -17.66
CA GLU A 125 2.10 -14.38 -19.05
C GLU A 125 1.34 -15.70 -19.11
N ARG A 126 1.85 -16.73 -18.43
CA ARG A 126 1.21 -18.03 -18.35
C ARG A 126 -0.13 -17.98 -17.61
N ILE A 127 -0.21 -17.32 -16.47
CA ILE A 127 -1.46 -17.17 -15.71
C ILE A 127 -2.51 -16.43 -16.53
N MET A 128 -2.12 -15.33 -17.20
CA MET A 128 -3.04 -14.58 -18.07
C MET A 128 -3.57 -15.45 -19.19
N LYS A 129 -2.73 -16.31 -19.77
CA LYS A 129 -3.15 -17.26 -20.82
C LYS A 129 -4.01 -18.39 -20.28
N GLU A 130 -3.60 -19.06 -19.22
CA GLU A 130 -4.28 -20.26 -18.70
C GLU A 130 -5.62 -19.94 -18.02
N ARG A 131 -5.67 -18.84 -17.21
CA ARG A 131 -6.89 -18.50 -16.46
C ARG A 131 -7.88 -17.67 -17.26
N TYR A 132 -7.39 -16.80 -18.15
CA TYR A 132 -8.24 -15.79 -18.80
C TYR A 132 -8.25 -15.88 -20.33
N ASP A 133 -7.45 -16.79 -20.90
CA ASP A 133 -7.24 -16.93 -22.36
C ASP A 133 -6.80 -15.63 -23.05
N ILE A 134 -6.01 -14.81 -22.35
CA ILE A 134 -5.49 -13.55 -22.84
C ILE A 134 -3.98 -13.65 -23.00
N ASN A 135 -3.48 -13.32 -24.20
CA ASN A 135 -2.05 -13.20 -24.45
C ASN A 135 -1.60 -11.78 -24.12
N VAL A 136 -0.62 -11.69 -23.23
CA VAL A 136 0.09 -10.43 -22.90
C VAL A 136 1.58 -10.65 -23.07
N THR A 137 2.29 -9.58 -23.34
CA THR A 137 3.76 -9.56 -23.36
C THR A 137 4.24 -8.39 -22.53
N PHE A 138 5.46 -8.49 -22.01
CA PHE A 138 6.06 -7.43 -21.23
C PHE A 138 7.16 -6.73 -22.02
N GLY A 139 7.10 -5.40 -22.04
CA GLY A 139 8.08 -4.56 -22.71
C GLY A 139 9.40 -4.47 -21.94
N LYS A 140 10.19 -3.45 -22.22
CA LYS A 140 11.44 -3.20 -21.48
C LYS A 140 11.13 -2.81 -20.03
N GLY A 141 11.84 -3.44 -19.09
CA GLY A 141 11.80 -3.08 -17.69
C GLY A 141 12.45 -1.71 -17.43
N ARG A 142 11.88 -0.99 -16.49
CA ARG A 142 12.46 0.26 -15.94
C ARG A 142 12.73 0.03 -14.47
N ILE A 143 13.87 0.49 -13.99
CA ILE A 143 14.21 0.44 -12.57
C ILE A 143 13.31 1.42 -11.82
N LEU A 144 12.78 0.97 -10.69
CA LEU A 144 12.03 1.80 -9.76
C LEU A 144 13.03 2.51 -8.85
N TYR A 145 13.18 3.81 -9.07
CA TYR A 145 13.99 4.65 -8.20
C TYR A 145 13.16 5.16 -7.02
N LYS A 146 13.83 5.38 -5.91
CA LYS A 146 13.32 6.15 -4.76
C LYS A 146 14.25 7.35 -4.56
N GLU A 147 13.73 8.44 -4.03
CA GLU A 147 14.51 9.62 -3.68
C GLU A 147 14.58 9.79 -2.18
N THR A 148 15.70 10.26 -1.68
CA THR A 148 15.89 10.57 -0.26
C THR A 148 16.71 11.83 -0.09
N ILE A 149 16.75 12.35 1.13
CA ILE A 149 17.65 13.46 1.49
C ILE A 149 19.05 12.87 1.72
N ALA A 150 20.08 13.57 1.27
CA ALA A 150 21.47 13.14 1.50
C ALA A 150 21.75 13.05 3.02
N THR A 151 22.42 11.98 3.43
CA THR A 151 22.68 11.70 4.85
C THR A 151 23.44 12.83 5.59
N GLU A 152 24.24 13.60 4.83
CA GLU A 152 25.01 14.73 5.37
C GLU A 152 24.23 16.07 5.31
N ALA A 153 22.98 16.05 4.81
CA ALA A 153 22.19 17.26 4.71
C ALA A 153 21.83 17.81 6.08
N GLN A 154 21.92 19.12 6.24
CA GLN A 154 21.40 19.78 7.44
C GLN A 154 19.87 19.69 7.45
N PRO A 155 19.25 19.61 8.63
CA PRO A 155 17.80 19.71 8.75
C PRO A 155 17.26 20.96 8.09
N VAL A 156 16.18 20.82 7.34
CA VAL A 156 15.55 21.95 6.62
C VAL A 156 14.12 22.09 7.12
N GLU A 157 13.78 23.32 7.53
CA GLU A 157 12.42 23.67 7.89
C GLU A 157 11.64 24.09 6.64
N GLY A 158 10.48 23.49 6.46
CA GLY A 158 9.47 23.86 5.47
C GLY A 158 8.27 24.48 6.18
N VAL A 159 7.82 25.64 5.70
CA VAL A 159 6.65 26.32 6.24
C VAL A 159 5.53 26.31 5.22
N GLY A 160 4.38 25.78 5.61
CA GLY A 160 3.14 25.85 4.84
C GLY A 160 2.21 26.87 5.45
N HIS A 161 1.81 27.87 4.68
CA HIS A 161 0.89 28.93 5.10
C HIS A 161 -0.36 28.94 4.22
N TYR A 162 -1.54 29.01 4.84
CA TYR A 162 -2.82 29.02 4.15
C TYR A 162 -3.79 30.01 4.81
N GLU A 163 -4.20 31.03 4.08
CA GLU A 163 -5.06 32.10 4.60
C GLU A 163 -6.18 32.52 3.62
N PRO A 164 -7.06 31.60 3.13
CA PRO A 164 -8.20 32.01 2.33
C PRO A 164 -9.43 32.27 3.19
N LEU A 165 -10.17 33.32 2.85
CA LEU A 165 -11.53 33.54 3.32
C LEU A 165 -11.73 33.44 4.86
N ARG A 166 -10.80 34.00 5.64
CA ARG A 166 -10.81 33.97 7.12
C ARG A 166 -10.46 32.61 7.77
N HIS A 167 -9.93 31.66 7.01
CA HIS A 167 -9.33 30.46 7.55
C HIS A 167 -7.81 30.66 7.59
N TYR A 168 -7.22 30.46 8.76
CA TYR A 168 -5.78 30.53 8.95
C TYR A 168 -5.24 29.19 9.35
N ALA A 169 -4.21 28.72 8.67
CA ALA A 169 -3.42 27.58 9.07
C ALA A 169 -1.96 27.79 8.68
N GLU A 170 -1.07 27.57 9.62
CA GLU A 170 0.35 27.56 9.41
C GLU A 170 0.93 26.29 10.00
N VAL A 171 1.77 25.60 9.24
CA VAL A 171 2.39 24.34 9.63
C VAL A 171 3.88 24.42 9.37
N HIS A 172 4.67 24.14 10.38
CA HIS A 172 6.13 24.08 10.33
C HIS A 172 6.57 22.62 10.37
N LEU A 173 7.32 22.19 9.36
CA LEU A 173 7.83 20.83 9.25
C LEU A 173 9.34 20.85 9.13
N LEU A 174 10.01 20.15 10.03
CA LEU A 174 11.44 19.93 9.97
C LEU A 174 11.71 18.62 9.22
N LEU A 175 12.43 18.70 8.09
CA LEU A 175 12.80 17.57 7.28
C LEU A 175 14.26 17.19 7.54
N GLN A 176 14.49 15.92 7.82
CA GLN A 176 15.80 15.37 8.12
C GLN A 176 16.02 14.06 7.33
N PRO A 177 17.27 13.69 7.03
CA PRO A 177 17.54 12.35 6.51
C PRO A 177 17.17 11.30 7.56
N GLY A 178 16.48 10.25 7.15
CA GLY A 178 16.17 9.08 7.97
C GLY A 178 17.23 7.99 7.84
N GLU A 179 17.14 6.97 8.68
CA GLU A 179 17.97 5.78 8.56
C GLU A 179 17.63 5.00 7.28
N PRO A 180 18.60 4.40 6.60
CA PRO A 180 18.33 3.58 5.42
C PRO A 180 17.33 2.48 5.70
N GLY A 181 16.25 2.42 4.93
CA GLY A 181 15.16 1.46 5.09
C GLY A 181 14.08 1.88 6.10
N SER A 182 14.17 3.07 6.73
CA SER A 182 13.15 3.57 7.66
C SER A 182 11.87 4.03 6.96
N GLY A 183 11.91 4.25 5.63
CA GLY A 183 10.79 4.76 4.89
C GLY A 183 10.48 6.24 5.21
N PHE A 184 9.20 6.57 5.24
CA PHE A 184 8.71 7.91 5.57
C PHE A 184 8.21 7.92 7.01
N VAL A 185 8.94 8.58 7.89
CA VAL A 185 8.64 8.64 9.33
C VAL A 185 8.18 10.04 9.72
N CYS A 186 7.09 10.13 10.45
CA CYS A 186 6.57 11.38 10.97
C CYS A 186 6.42 11.34 12.49
N ASP A 187 6.83 12.41 13.16
CA ASP A 187 6.59 12.65 14.57
C ASP A 187 6.24 14.12 14.86
N THR A 188 6.07 14.47 16.12
CA THR A 188 5.79 15.84 16.57
C THR A 188 6.66 16.21 17.76
N ASP A 189 7.19 17.41 17.71
CA ASP A 189 7.88 18.10 18.81
C ASP A 189 7.10 19.36 19.24
N CYS A 190 5.89 19.53 18.69
CA CYS A 190 5.00 20.63 19.01
C CYS A 190 4.39 20.45 20.41
N SER A 191 4.38 21.51 21.20
CA SER A 191 3.76 21.52 22.53
C SER A 191 2.23 21.40 22.44
N GLU A 192 1.61 20.68 23.39
CA GLU A 192 0.14 20.65 23.53
C GLU A 192 -0.44 22.01 23.92
N ASP A 193 0.37 22.91 24.47
CA ASP A 193 -0.01 24.30 24.80
C ASP A 193 -0.12 25.18 23.52
N GLU A 194 0.63 24.83 22.48
CA GLU A 194 0.60 25.54 21.17
C GLU A 194 -0.42 24.96 20.22
N LEU A 195 -0.49 23.62 20.13
CA LEU A 195 -1.43 22.92 19.28
C LEU A 195 -1.99 21.69 19.99
N ASP A 196 -3.30 21.65 20.18
CA ASP A 196 -3.99 20.51 20.78
C ASP A 196 -3.63 19.19 20.09
N ARG A 197 -3.48 18.13 20.87
CA ARG A 197 -3.03 16.79 20.43
C ARG A 197 -3.87 16.20 19.27
N ASN A 198 -5.15 16.54 19.21
CA ASN A 198 -6.01 16.05 18.11
C ASN A 198 -5.64 16.70 16.79
N TRP A 199 -5.28 17.97 16.80
CA TRP A 199 -4.80 18.67 15.61
C TRP A 199 -3.44 18.18 15.17
N GLN A 200 -2.50 17.95 16.12
CA GLN A 200 -1.20 17.35 15.81
C GLN A 200 -1.39 15.98 15.12
N ARG A 201 -2.25 15.11 15.67
CA ARG A 201 -2.57 13.81 15.06
C ARG A 201 -3.18 13.94 13.67
N LEU A 202 -4.06 14.92 13.46
CA LEU A 202 -4.67 15.17 12.17
C LEU A 202 -3.61 15.54 11.13
N VAL A 203 -2.68 16.43 11.46
CA VAL A 203 -1.56 16.83 10.59
C VAL A 203 -0.72 15.60 10.24
N LEU A 204 -0.28 14.83 11.25
CA LEU A 204 0.53 13.63 11.04
C LEU A 204 -0.19 12.59 10.17
N THR A 205 -1.50 12.37 10.40
CA THR A 205 -2.30 11.46 9.58
C THR A 205 -2.29 11.89 8.11
N HIS A 206 -2.55 13.17 7.82
CA HIS A 206 -2.54 13.68 6.45
C HIS A 206 -1.15 13.67 5.80
N LEU A 207 -0.07 13.80 6.58
CA LEU A 207 1.28 13.63 6.07
C LEU A 207 1.55 12.17 5.66
N MET A 208 1.01 11.20 6.37
CA MET A 208 1.20 9.77 6.10
C MET A 208 0.27 9.19 5.02
N GLU A 209 -0.84 9.87 4.71
CA GLU A 209 -1.81 9.41 3.69
C GLU A 209 -1.32 9.59 2.25
N LYS A 210 -0.29 10.37 2.01
CA LYS A 210 0.18 10.73 0.66
C LYS A 210 1.54 10.14 0.36
N GLU A 211 1.70 9.65 -0.86
CA GLU A 211 3.00 9.36 -1.44
C GLU A 211 3.62 10.67 -1.95
N TYR A 212 4.73 11.09 -1.36
CA TYR A 212 5.46 12.27 -1.79
C TYR A 212 6.45 11.91 -2.89
N ARG A 213 6.61 12.82 -3.83
CA ARG A 213 7.54 12.66 -4.96
C ARG A 213 8.71 13.61 -4.81
N GLY A 214 9.89 13.08 -5.04
CA GLY A 214 11.12 13.85 -5.03
C GLY A 214 11.23 14.80 -6.22
N VAL A 215 12.15 15.74 -6.11
CA VAL A 215 12.29 16.84 -7.06
C VAL A 215 13.25 16.54 -8.23
N LEU A 216 14.04 15.45 -8.14
CA LEU A 216 15.04 15.12 -9.14
C LEU A 216 14.45 14.29 -10.29
N LEU A 217 13.80 13.20 -9.98
CA LEU A 217 13.22 12.25 -10.93
C LEU A 217 11.70 12.12 -10.80
N GLY A 218 11.13 12.73 -9.77
CA GLY A 218 9.73 12.52 -9.41
C GLY A 218 9.47 11.12 -8.84
N ALA A 219 10.52 10.46 -8.36
CA ALA A 219 10.41 9.15 -7.72
C ALA A 219 9.82 9.27 -6.31
N PRO A 220 9.20 8.21 -5.77
CA PRO A 220 8.71 8.22 -4.40
C PRO A 220 9.81 8.54 -3.40
N VAL A 221 9.47 9.36 -2.41
CA VAL A 221 10.39 9.75 -1.34
C VAL A 221 10.43 8.66 -0.27
N THR A 222 11.63 8.34 0.23
CA THR A 222 11.87 7.35 1.29
C THR A 222 13.00 7.81 2.22
N ASP A 223 13.11 7.18 3.38
CA ASP A 223 14.18 7.40 4.35
C ASP A 223 14.31 8.88 4.75
N ILE A 224 13.14 9.46 5.03
CA ILE A 224 13.00 10.83 5.51
C ILE A 224 12.25 10.84 6.84
N HIS A 225 12.77 11.64 7.75
CA HIS A 225 12.12 11.92 9.03
C HIS A 225 11.55 13.34 9.00
N VAL A 226 10.25 13.47 9.24
CA VAL A 226 9.51 14.72 9.25
C VAL A 226 8.98 14.99 10.64
N THR A 227 9.40 16.09 11.25
CA THR A 227 8.95 16.49 12.59
C THR A 227 8.08 17.73 12.51
N LEU A 228 6.87 17.65 13.05
CA LEU A 228 5.97 18.81 13.24
C LEU A 228 6.52 19.65 14.39
N LYS A 229 6.77 20.96 14.11
CA LYS A 229 7.29 21.96 15.06
C LYS A 229 6.19 22.86 15.57
#